data_8c1bee619fadd2f92f51479b7bd54e7d
#
_entry.id   8c1bee619fadd2f92f51479b7bd54e7d
#
_cell.length_a   1.000
_cell.length_b   1.000
_cell.length_c   1.000
_cell.angle_alpha   90.00
_cell.angle_beta   90.00
_cell.angle_gamma   90.00
#
_symmetry.space_group_name_H-M   'P 1'
#
loop_
_entity.id
_entity.type
_entity.pdbx_description
1 polymer ?
#
loop_
_entity_poly.entity_id
_entity_poly.type
_entity_poly.pdbx_seq_one_letter_code
_entity_poly.pdbx_strand_id
1 'polypeptide(L)'
;MNLNGFNEAHLAVQQGPLAAPVLGRVIGMLAARAGCPIDRLDDALLITDAVAARAGSFSDDGRIGVHVAARTGVIELNVGPLRENGANELIASAKLPGVGNILERVADEIAPERTTAHEYLRIRMAFGTPRPSGSVTMEEPDAP
;
A
#
# COMPACT_ATOMS: atom_id res chain seq x y z
N MET A 1 -15.94 2.43 21.04
CA MET A 1 -14.94 2.28 20.25
C MET A 1 -15.36 2.04 18.86
N ASN A 2 -14.75 2.66 18.07
CA ASN A 2 -15.16 2.55 16.76
C ASN A 2 -14.49 1.45 16.08
N LEU A 3 -15.21 0.52 15.68
CA LEU A 3 -14.61 -0.57 15.07
C LEU A 3 -14.97 -0.67 13.65
N ASN A 4 -15.40 0.38 13.06
CA ASN A 4 -15.95 0.37 11.76
C ASN A 4 -14.98 -0.02 10.70
N GLY A 5 -14.38 -1.16 10.85
CA GLY A 5 -13.47 -1.67 9.86
C GLY A 5 -12.15 -0.95 9.77
N PHE A 6 -11.83 -0.10 10.73
CA PHE A 6 -10.52 0.55 10.75
C PHE A 6 -9.54 -0.33 11.49
N ASN A 7 -8.51 -0.76 10.78
CA ASN A 7 -7.43 -1.55 11.36
C ASN A 7 -6.10 -0.93 10.99
N GLU A 8 -5.14 -1.03 11.90
CA GLU A 8 -3.80 -0.54 11.58
C GLU A 8 -2.75 -1.41 12.24
N ALA A 9 -1.58 -1.41 11.66
CA ALA A 9 -0.44 -2.15 12.16
C ALA A 9 0.83 -1.37 11.88
N HIS A 10 1.79 -1.49 12.77
CA HIS A 10 3.12 -0.93 12.59
C HIS A 10 4.09 -2.10 12.53
N LEU A 11 4.93 -2.10 11.50
CA LEU A 11 5.91 -3.16 11.33
C LEU A 11 7.28 -2.55 11.10
N ALA A 12 8.28 -3.23 11.62
CA ALA A 12 9.66 -2.90 11.32
C ALA A 12 10.36 -4.22 11.08
N VAL A 13 10.82 -4.44 9.86
CA VAL A 13 11.49 -5.70 9.50
C VAL A 13 12.83 -5.39 8.88
N GLN A 14 13.75 -6.33 9.03
CA GLN A 14 15.03 -6.20 8.39
C GLN A 14 14.91 -6.51 6.92
N GLN A 15 15.60 -5.78 6.08
CA GLN A 15 15.59 -6.10 4.67
C GLN A 15 16.27 -7.46 4.47
N GLY A 16 15.64 -8.33 3.73
CA GLY A 16 16.14 -9.67 3.53
C GLY A 16 15.01 -10.60 3.12
N PRO A 17 15.28 -11.90 3.12
CA PRO A 17 14.32 -12.87 2.56
C PRO A 17 13.00 -12.97 3.32
N LEU A 18 12.93 -12.50 4.56
CA LEU A 18 11.67 -12.55 5.31
C LEU A 18 10.83 -11.30 5.15
N ALA A 19 11.38 -10.23 4.57
CA ALA A 19 10.66 -8.97 4.51
C ALA A 19 9.36 -9.08 3.71
N ALA A 20 9.43 -9.59 2.49
CA ALA A 20 8.23 -9.69 1.66
C ALA A 20 7.18 -10.63 2.27
N PRO A 21 7.53 -11.83 2.75
CA PRO A 21 6.52 -12.70 3.36
C PRO A 21 5.84 -12.10 4.58
N VAL A 22 6.60 -11.42 5.44
CA VAL A 22 6.01 -10.84 6.65
C VAL A 22 5.12 -9.67 6.30
N LEU A 23 5.62 -8.73 5.48
CA LEU A 23 4.83 -7.57 5.08
C LEU A 23 3.61 -8.01 4.29
N GLY A 24 3.77 -8.96 3.38
CA GLY A 24 2.67 -9.42 2.55
C GLY A 24 1.57 -10.07 3.35
N ARG A 25 1.94 -10.80 4.41
CA ARG A 25 0.94 -11.43 5.24
C ARG A 25 0.08 -10.40 5.95
N VAL A 26 0.71 -9.39 6.52
CA VAL A 26 -0.01 -8.37 7.27
C VAL A 26 -0.82 -7.48 6.33
N ILE A 27 -0.21 -7.00 5.26
CA ILE A 27 -0.89 -6.12 4.32
C ILE A 27 -2.04 -6.87 3.64
N GLY A 28 -1.81 -8.11 3.24
CA GLY A 28 -2.86 -8.90 2.60
C GLY A 28 -4.04 -9.16 3.53
N MET A 29 -3.76 -9.42 4.79
CA MET A 29 -4.80 -9.65 5.76
C MET A 29 -5.63 -8.39 5.99
N LEU A 30 -4.97 -7.25 6.15
CA LEU A 30 -5.70 -6.00 6.38
C LEU A 30 -6.44 -5.54 5.12
N ALA A 31 -5.87 -5.75 3.94
CA ALA A 31 -6.54 -5.44 2.69
C ALA A 31 -7.81 -6.27 2.53
N ALA A 32 -7.73 -7.55 2.84
CA ALA A 32 -8.89 -8.43 2.75
C ALA A 32 -10.00 -7.96 3.67
N ARG A 33 -9.65 -7.54 4.88
CA ARG A 33 -10.65 -7.05 5.82
C ARG A 33 -11.23 -5.70 5.39
N ALA A 34 -10.51 -4.96 4.59
CA ALA A 34 -11.00 -3.70 4.04
C ALA A 34 -11.90 -3.90 2.82
N GLY A 35 -12.12 -5.14 2.42
CA GLY A 35 -12.99 -5.43 1.29
C GLY A 35 -12.29 -5.40 -0.06
N CYS A 36 -10.98 -5.58 -0.06
CA CYS A 36 -10.20 -5.55 -1.28
C CYS A 36 -10.58 -6.71 -2.20
N PRO A 37 -10.99 -6.46 -3.45
CA PRO A 37 -11.26 -7.54 -4.39
C PRO A 37 -9.97 -8.31 -4.70
N ILE A 38 -10.10 -9.54 -5.14
CA ILE A 38 -8.95 -10.41 -5.35
C ILE A 38 -7.95 -9.83 -6.33
N ASP A 39 -8.40 -9.26 -7.43
CA ASP A 39 -7.48 -8.67 -8.41
C ASP A 39 -6.76 -7.46 -7.84
N ARG A 40 -7.41 -6.67 -7.01
CA ARG A 40 -6.72 -5.55 -6.36
C ARG A 40 -5.81 -6.01 -5.24
N LEU A 41 -6.10 -7.18 -4.66
CA LEU A 41 -5.22 -7.76 -3.66
C LEU A 41 -3.86 -8.11 -4.29
N ASP A 42 -3.87 -8.63 -5.51
CA ASP A 42 -2.61 -8.89 -6.21
C ASP A 42 -1.82 -7.60 -6.39
N ASP A 43 -2.50 -6.50 -6.69
CA ASP A 43 -1.84 -5.21 -6.81
C ASP A 43 -1.22 -4.76 -5.48
N ALA A 44 -1.93 -4.97 -4.39
CA ALA A 44 -1.40 -4.63 -3.07
C ALA A 44 -0.14 -5.45 -2.76
N LEU A 45 -0.12 -6.70 -3.18
CA LEU A 45 1.05 -7.54 -2.97
C LEU A 45 2.21 -7.15 -3.88
N LEU A 46 1.94 -6.66 -5.08
CA LEU A 46 2.98 -6.13 -5.94
C LEU A 46 3.65 -4.90 -5.30
N ILE A 47 2.85 -4.02 -4.73
CA ILE A 47 3.39 -2.86 -4.01
C ILE A 47 4.23 -3.34 -2.83
N THR A 48 3.73 -4.33 -2.10
CA THR A 48 4.43 -4.87 -0.95
C THR A 48 5.79 -5.46 -1.36
N ASP A 49 5.82 -6.20 -2.44
CA ASP A 49 7.07 -6.78 -2.93
C ASP A 49 8.07 -5.70 -3.31
N ALA A 50 7.60 -4.64 -3.96
CA ALA A 50 8.49 -3.54 -4.35
C ALA A 50 9.06 -2.84 -3.12
N VAL A 51 8.22 -2.61 -2.10
CA VAL A 51 8.68 -2.00 -0.86
C VAL A 51 9.67 -2.91 -0.15
N ALA A 52 9.35 -4.20 -0.06
CA ALA A 52 10.21 -5.15 0.64
C ALA A 52 11.58 -5.28 -0.01
N ALA A 53 11.61 -5.19 -1.33
CA ALA A 53 12.87 -5.34 -2.06
C ALA A 53 13.75 -4.10 -1.99
N ARG A 54 13.18 -2.92 -1.74
CA ARG A 54 13.91 -1.68 -1.98
C ARG A 54 13.97 -0.72 -0.80
N ALA A 55 12.97 -0.71 0.05
CA ALA A 55 12.83 0.37 1.03
C ALA A 55 13.97 0.44 2.04
N GLY A 56 14.53 -0.71 2.39
CA GLY A 56 15.63 -0.72 3.35
C GLY A 56 16.85 0.05 2.88
N SER A 57 17.05 0.13 1.57
CA SER A 57 18.19 0.88 1.01
C SER A 57 18.04 2.39 1.17
N PHE A 58 16.84 2.85 1.44
CA PHE A 58 16.55 4.28 1.55
C PHE A 58 16.18 4.69 2.96
N SER A 59 16.24 3.77 3.91
CA SER A 59 15.98 4.07 5.30
C SER A 59 17.28 4.45 6.01
N ASP A 60 17.15 5.05 7.17
CA ASP A 60 18.33 5.47 7.92
C ASP A 60 19.06 4.29 8.53
N ASP A 61 18.36 3.23 8.88
CA ASP A 61 18.95 2.12 9.62
C ASP A 61 18.92 0.79 8.87
N GLY A 62 18.57 0.80 7.59
CA GLY A 62 18.52 -0.44 6.80
C GLY A 62 17.29 -1.29 7.06
N ARG A 63 16.41 -0.86 7.96
CA ARG A 63 15.19 -1.61 8.24
C ARG A 63 14.02 -1.01 7.45
N ILE A 64 13.03 -1.85 7.21
CA ILE A 64 11.84 -1.43 6.50
C ILE A 64 10.76 -1.20 7.53
N GLY A 65 10.39 0.07 7.73
CA GLY A 65 9.28 0.41 8.59
C GLY A 65 8.05 0.68 7.76
N VAL A 66 6.91 0.14 8.18
CA VAL A 66 5.65 0.36 7.46
C VAL A 66 4.54 0.51 8.48
N HIS A 67 3.79 1.58 8.33
CA HIS A 67 2.54 1.74 9.04
C HIS A 67 1.42 1.49 8.05
N VAL A 68 0.57 0.53 8.34
CA VAL A 68 -0.53 0.14 7.47
C VAL A 68 -1.83 0.56 8.13
N ALA A 69 -2.66 1.30 7.44
CA ALA A 69 -3.98 1.66 7.91
C ALA A 69 -5.00 1.21 6.87
N ALA A 70 -6.01 0.50 7.30
CA ALA A 70 -7.01 -0.04 6.41
C ALA A 70 -8.41 0.22 6.96
N ARG A 71 -9.29 0.67 6.10
CA ARG A 71 -10.70 0.78 6.43
C ARG A 71 -11.47 0.41 5.18
N THR A 72 -12.78 0.25 5.31
CA THR A 72 -13.60 -0.21 4.19
C THR A 72 -13.27 0.59 2.93
N GLY A 73 -12.85 -0.12 1.91
CA GLY A 73 -12.60 0.46 0.62
C GLY A 73 -11.23 1.08 0.40
N VAL A 74 -10.35 1.12 1.40
CA VAL A 74 -9.05 1.76 1.21
C VAL A 74 -7.98 1.18 2.12
N ILE A 75 -6.77 1.10 1.60
CA ILE A 75 -5.61 0.76 2.43
C ILE A 75 -4.52 1.80 2.14
N GLU A 76 -3.84 2.21 3.18
CA GLU A 76 -2.79 3.20 3.06
C GLU A 76 -1.54 2.71 3.77
N LEU A 77 -0.41 2.85 3.12
CA LEU A 77 0.89 2.47 3.68
C LEU A 77 1.73 3.72 3.85
N ASN A 78 2.37 3.86 4.99
CA ASN A 78 3.40 4.86 5.18
C ASN A 78 4.71 4.13 5.41
N VAL A 79 5.61 4.24 4.46
CA VAL A 79 6.89 3.53 4.47
C VAL A 79 7.96 4.46 4.96
N GLY A 80 8.60 4.09 6.04
CA GLY A 80 9.65 4.90 6.62
C GLY A 80 9.83 4.62 8.10
N PRO A 81 10.67 5.43 8.78
CA PRO A 81 11.30 6.66 8.27
C PRO A 81 12.38 6.39 7.24
N LEU A 82 12.44 7.29 6.28
CA LEU A 82 13.43 7.23 5.20
C LEU A 82 14.44 8.36 5.37
N ARG A 83 15.60 8.20 4.76
CA ARG A 83 16.56 9.28 4.77
C ARG A 83 16.06 10.41 3.87
N GLU A 84 16.69 11.55 3.96
CA GLU A 84 16.30 12.70 3.18
C GLU A 84 16.26 12.36 1.70
N ASN A 85 15.19 12.76 1.03
CA ASN A 85 14.93 12.46 -0.37
C ASN A 85 14.73 10.95 -0.65
N GLY A 86 14.70 10.14 0.38
CA GLY A 86 14.56 8.68 0.23
C GLY A 86 13.25 8.28 -0.41
N ALA A 87 12.17 9.04 -0.18
CA ALA A 87 10.89 8.70 -0.77
C ALA A 87 10.93 8.80 -2.29
N ASN A 88 11.49 9.89 -2.81
CA ASN A 88 11.62 10.06 -4.26
C ASN A 88 12.56 9.03 -4.85
N GLU A 89 13.62 8.71 -4.13
CA GLU A 89 14.56 7.69 -4.59
C GLU A 89 13.93 6.31 -4.62
N LEU A 90 13.10 6.01 -3.63
CA LEU A 90 12.39 4.75 -3.60
C LEU A 90 11.43 4.63 -4.78
N ILE A 91 10.66 5.68 -5.03
CA ILE A 91 9.77 5.69 -6.18
C ILE A 91 10.56 5.45 -7.46
N ALA A 92 11.65 6.19 -7.65
CA ALA A 92 12.44 6.07 -8.87
C ALA A 92 13.02 4.68 -9.03
N SER A 93 13.38 4.02 -7.93
CA SER A 93 13.98 2.69 -7.99
C SER A 93 13.00 1.61 -8.43
N ALA A 94 11.72 1.88 -8.39
CA ALA A 94 10.69 0.89 -8.73
C ALA A 94 10.40 0.85 -10.24
N LYS A 95 11.20 1.50 -11.04
CA LYS A 95 11.02 1.46 -12.49
C LYS A 95 11.58 0.16 -13.03
N LEU A 96 10.76 -0.56 -13.76
CA LEU A 96 11.14 -1.83 -14.35
C LEU A 96 11.25 -1.71 -15.86
N PRO A 97 12.27 -2.34 -16.48
CA PRO A 97 12.40 -2.28 -17.93
C PRO A 97 11.16 -2.83 -18.64
N GLY A 98 10.66 -2.09 -19.59
CA GLY A 98 9.51 -2.53 -20.38
C GLY A 98 8.16 -2.43 -19.69
N VAL A 99 8.16 -2.15 -18.39
CA VAL A 99 6.92 -2.09 -17.61
C VAL A 99 6.64 -0.69 -17.10
N GLY A 100 7.68 0.06 -16.81
CA GLY A 100 7.55 1.39 -16.21
C GLY A 100 7.63 1.29 -14.69
N ASN A 101 7.14 2.32 -14.01
CA ASN A 101 7.24 2.37 -12.57
C ASN A 101 6.10 1.61 -11.92
N ILE A 102 6.43 0.51 -11.23
CA ILE A 102 5.43 -0.37 -10.68
C ILE A 102 4.63 0.30 -9.56
N LEU A 103 5.27 1.11 -8.75
CA LEU A 103 4.57 1.80 -7.67
C LEU A 103 3.59 2.83 -8.22
N GLU A 104 4.03 3.61 -9.18
CA GLU A 104 3.16 4.63 -9.76
C GLU A 104 2.00 4.06 -10.54
N ARG A 105 2.20 2.91 -11.16
CA ARG A 105 1.14 2.31 -11.97
C ARG A 105 0.07 1.64 -11.12
N VAL A 106 0.45 1.10 -9.99
CA VAL A 106 -0.45 0.27 -9.20
C VAL A 106 -1.14 1.05 -8.09
N ALA A 107 -0.44 2.00 -7.49
CA ALA A 107 -1.02 2.82 -6.42
C ALA A 107 -1.98 3.86 -7.00
N ASP A 108 -3.04 4.15 -6.28
CA ASP A 108 -3.95 5.24 -6.67
C ASP A 108 -3.35 6.59 -6.33
N GLU A 109 -2.61 6.67 -5.23
CA GLU A 109 -1.87 7.86 -4.87
C GLU A 109 -0.54 7.43 -4.29
N ILE A 110 0.50 8.16 -4.62
CA ILE A 110 1.81 7.92 -4.05
C ILE A 110 2.52 9.26 -3.95
N ALA A 111 3.04 9.56 -2.77
CA ALA A 111 3.67 10.86 -2.54
C ALA A 111 4.65 10.78 -1.37
N PRO A 112 5.75 11.53 -1.45
CA PRO A 112 6.59 11.72 -0.28
C PRO A 112 5.83 12.53 0.76
N GLU A 113 6.05 12.21 2.03
CA GLU A 113 5.48 12.95 3.12
C GLU A 113 6.57 13.27 4.12
N ARG A 114 6.59 14.51 4.62
CA ARG A 114 7.57 14.90 5.59
C ARG A 114 6.90 15.29 6.88
N THR A 115 7.42 14.77 7.96
CA THR A 115 7.13 15.34 9.28
C THR A 115 8.31 16.20 9.69
N THR A 116 8.26 16.79 10.86
CA THR A 116 9.37 17.61 11.34
C THR A 116 10.66 16.82 11.44
N ALA A 117 10.59 15.54 11.70
CA ALA A 117 11.77 14.75 11.97
C ALA A 117 12.12 13.77 10.87
N HIS A 118 11.15 13.32 10.09
CA HIS A 118 11.36 12.19 9.21
C HIS A 118 10.64 12.34 7.90
N GLU A 119 11.08 11.56 6.93
CA GLU A 119 10.43 11.47 5.63
C GLU A 119 9.84 10.08 5.46
N TYR A 120 8.69 10.01 4.80
CA TYR A 120 7.97 8.76 4.55
C TYR A 120 7.49 8.74 3.12
N LEU A 121 7.23 7.56 2.60
CA LEU A 121 6.52 7.41 1.34
C LEU A 121 5.11 6.95 1.66
N ARG A 122 4.14 7.74 1.25
CA ARG A 122 2.74 7.42 1.47
C ARG A 122 2.19 6.80 0.20
N ILE A 123 1.58 5.62 0.33
CA ILE A 123 1.01 4.88 -0.79
C ILE A 123 -0.43 4.57 -0.44
N ARG A 124 -1.35 4.92 -1.32
CA ARG A 124 -2.76 4.71 -1.07
C ARG A 124 -3.37 3.89 -2.20
N MET A 125 -4.19 2.90 -1.82
CA MET A 125 -4.98 2.13 -2.77
C MET A 125 -6.43 2.17 -2.36
N ALA A 126 -7.29 2.60 -3.26
CA ALA A 126 -8.72 2.64 -3.03
C ALA A 126 -9.39 1.55 -3.86
N PHE A 127 -10.27 0.78 -3.24
CA PHE A 127 -10.96 -0.30 -3.92
C PHE A 127 -12.40 0.07 -4.22
N GLY A 128 -12.81 1.20 -3.74
CA GLY A 128 -14.21 1.54 -3.74
C GLY A 128 -14.95 0.82 -2.65
N THR A 129 -16.14 1.24 -2.39
CA THR A 129 -17.01 0.46 -1.58
C THR A 129 -17.69 -0.51 -2.51
N PRO A 130 -18.03 -1.68 -2.01
CA PRO A 130 -18.80 -2.60 -2.82
C PRO A 130 -20.03 -1.86 -3.24
N ARG A 131 -20.27 -1.78 -4.52
CA ARG A 131 -21.38 -1.13 -4.95
C ARG A 131 -22.54 -1.88 -4.55
N PRO A 132 -23.48 -1.26 -4.08
CA PRO A 132 -24.72 -1.89 -3.97
C PRO A 132 -25.04 -2.21 -5.35
N SER A 133 -25.26 -3.30 -5.48
CA SER A 133 -25.46 -3.58 -6.73
C SER A 133 -26.22 -2.66 -7.43
N GLY A 134 -26.67 -2.19 -7.11
CA GLY A 134 -27.19 -1.39 -7.84
C GLY A 134 -26.55 -0.47 -8.21
N SER A 135 -26.11 -0.44 -7.74
CA SER A 135 -25.57 0.48 -8.29
C SER A 135 -25.42 0.00 -9.55
N VAL A 136 -25.55 -0.82 -9.45
CA VAL A 136 -25.56 -1.01 -10.30
C VAL A 136 -26.32 -1.21 -11.06
N THR A 137 -26.60 -1.52 -10.78
CA THR A 137 -27.17 -1.59 -11.33
C THR A 137 -27.73 -1.20 -12.05
N MET A 138 -27.66 -1.22 -12.00
CA MET A 138 -28.12 -0.83 -12.57
C MET A 138 -28.72 -0.88 -13.29
N GLU A 139 -28.74 -1.16 -13.08
CA GLU A 139 -29.26 -1.18 -13.66
C GLU A 139 -30.07 -1.26 -14.20
N GLU A 140 -30.14 -1.40 -14.00
CA GLU A 140 -30.84 -1.43 -14.46
C GLU A 140 -31.67 -1.48 -14.85
N PRO A 141 -31.95 -1.77 -14.94
CA PRO A 141 -32.69 -1.74 -15.25
C PRO A 141 -33.43 -1.67 -15.64
N ASP A 142 -33.51 -1.75 -15.64
CA ASP A 142 -34.22 -1.57 -16.05
C ASP A 142 -35.04 -1.56 -16.48
N ALA A 143 -35.35 -1.82 -16.46
CA ALA A 143 -36.05 -1.74 -16.87
C ALA A 143 -36.69 -1.79 -17.32
N PRO A 144 -37.36 -1.91 -17.60
CA PRO A 144 -37.92 -1.93 -18.00
C PRO A 144 -38.11 -1.80 -18.23
#